data_57ff2e95fc91aecef5843756e08ae8e7
#
_entry.id   57ff2e95fc91aecef5843756e08ae8e7
#
_cell.length_a   1.000
_cell.length_b   1.000
_cell.length_c   1.000
_cell.angle_alpha   90.00
_cell.angle_beta   90.00
_cell.angle_gamma   90.00
#
_symmetry.space_group_name_H-M   'P 1'
#
loop_
_entity.id
_entity.type
_entity.pdbx_description
1 polymer ?
#
loop_
_entity_poly.entity_id
_entity_poly.type
_entity_poly.pdbx_seq_one_letter_code
_entity_poly.pdbx_strand_id
1 'polypeptide(L)'
;RNLYVGITEVQAAQIREDLKNKYGMFVYKGILSEDYAIAPKSTWADFVFSRNYNLKPLKEVESFIAENEHLPDVPSAAQVAEEGYSQHDMNKVLLQKIEELTLYIIKQQKEIEELKRR
;
A
#
# COMPACT_ATOMS: atom_id res chain seq x y z
N ARG A 1 7.19 -19.98 18.13
CA ARG A 1 8.46 -19.46 18.62
C ARG A 1 8.94 -18.31 17.75
N ASN A 2 9.35 -17.19 18.38
CA ASN A 2 9.76 -15.97 17.68
C ASN A 2 11.26 -15.73 17.80
N LEU A 3 11.83 -15.11 16.80
CA LEU A 3 13.23 -14.70 16.77
C LEU A 3 13.31 -13.18 16.97
N TYR A 4 14.16 -12.76 17.89
CA TYR A 4 14.34 -11.34 18.20
C TYR A 4 15.76 -10.92 17.86
N VAL A 5 15.91 -9.85 17.09
CA VAL A 5 17.20 -9.33 16.69
C VAL A 5 17.30 -7.86 17.09
N GLY A 6 18.33 -7.52 17.87
CA GLY A 6 18.55 -6.15 18.32
C GLY A 6 17.52 -5.64 19.33
N ILE A 7 16.88 -6.56 20.05
CA ILE A 7 15.76 -6.24 20.96
C ILE A 7 16.14 -6.72 22.37
N THR A 8 15.93 -5.84 23.37
CA THR A 8 16.09 -6.22 24.77
C THR A 8 14.89 -7.01 25.25
N GLU A 9 15.04 -7.70 26.38
CA GLU A 9 13.93 -8.45 26.98
C GLU A 9 12.74 -7.52 27.30
N VAL A 10 13.01 -6.31 27.74
CA VAL A 10 11.97 -5.33 28.06
C VAL A 10 11.21 -4.94 26.80
N GLN A 11 11.95 -4.68 25.70
CA GLN A 11 11.32 -4.33 24.43
C GLN A 11 10.50 -5.49 23.88
N ALA A 12 11.02 -6.72 23.97
CA ALA A 12 10.30 -7.91 23.51
C ALA A 12 8.97 -8.07 24.26
N ALA A 13 8.97 -7.79 25.57
CA ALA A 13 7.77 -7.90 26.38
C ALA A 13 6.70 -6.85 26.02
N GLN A 14 7.10 -5.76 25.40
CA GLN A 14 6.20 -4.68 25.00
C GLN A 14 5.54 -4.92 23.63
N ILE A 15 6.00 -5.90 22.88
CA ILE A 15 5.41 -6.22 21.57
C ILE A 15 4.03 -6.84 21.79
N ARG A 16 3.02 -6.35 21.07
CA ARG A 16 1.65 -6.85 21.20
C ARG A 16 1.57 -8.33 20.82
N GLU A 17 0.73 -9.07 21.52
CA GLU A 17 0.56 -10.51 21.27
C GLU A 17 0.06 -10.83 19.87
N ASP A 18 -0.81 -9.96 19.30
CA ASP A 18 -1.31 -10.18 17.95
C ASP A 18 -0.16 -10.14 16.92
N LEU A 19 0.82 -9.27 17.14
CA LEU A 19 2.00 -9.20 16.28
C LEU A 19 2.91 -10.41 16.46
N LYS A 20 3.05 -10.89 17.69
CA LYS A 20 3.86 -12.08 17.97
C LYS A 20 3.27 -13.34 17.32
N ASN A 21 1.95 -13.37 17.16
CA ASN A 21 1.27 -14.49 16.51
C ASN A 21 1.32 -14.36 14.98
N LYS A 22 1.39 -13.14 14.48
CA LYS A 22 1.38 -12.87 13.03
C LYS A 22 2.76 -12.98 12.40
N TYR A 23 3.80 -12.56 13.12
CA TYR A 23 5.17 -12.52 12.60
C TYR A 23 6.10 -13.40 13.41
N GLY A 24 7.06 -14.03 12.74
CA GLY A 24 8.01 -14.92 13.39
C GLY A 24 9.33 -14.27 13.79
N MET A 25 9.64 -13.10 13.23
CA MET A 25 10.90 -12.42 13.49
C MET A 25 10.65 -10.94 13.77
N PHE A 26 11.33 -10.42 14.79
CA PHE A 26 11.26 -9.01 15.16
C PHE A 26 12.68 -8.43 15.14
N VAL A 27 12.87 -7.41 14.31
CA VAL A 27 14.18 -6.78 14.12
C VAL A 27 14.06 -5.30 14.43
N TYR A 28 14.89 -4.81 15.36
CA TYR A 28 14.96 -3.39 15.66
C TYR A 28 16.19 -2.81 14.98
N LYS A 29 16.17 -1.52 14.69
CA LYS A 29 17.18 -0.76 13.96
C LYS A 29 17.19 -0.99 12.45
N GLY A 30 16.37 -1.91 11.96
CA GLY A 30 16.29 -2.12 10.51
C GLY A 30 17.22 -3.21 10.00
N ILE A 31 17.14 -3.46 8.70
CA ILE A 31 17.91 -4.51 8.04
C ILE A 31 18.60 -3.92 6.82
N LEU A 32 19.91 -4.15 6.71
CA LEU A 32 20.67 -3.84 5.51
C LEU A 32 20.93 -5.14 4.78
N SER A 33 20.38 -5.29 3.58
CA SER A 33 20.59 -6.47 2.75
C SER A 33 20.69 -6.05 1.30
N GLU A 34 21.31 -6.88 0.46
CA GLU A 34 21.34 -6.59 -0.97
C GLU A 34 19.98 -6.78 -1.61
N ASP A 35 19.24 -7.78 -1.17
CA ASP A 35 17.91 -8.07 -1.73
C ASP A 35 17.14 -8.98 -0.79
N TYR A 36 15.85 -9.04 -0.97
CA TYR A 36 15.01 -10.05 -0.36
C TYR A 36 13.76 -10.22 -1.22
N ALA A 37 13.19 -11.42 -1.23
CA ALA A 37 11.99 -11.73 -1.98
C ALA A 37 10.82 -11.95 -1.01
N ILE A 38 9.64 -11.47 -1.38
CA ILE A 38 8.43 -11.69 -0.63
C ILE A 38 7.61 -12.74 -1.38
N ALA A 39 7.28 -13.83 -0.69
CA ALA A 39 6.43 -14.88 -1.25
C ALA A 39 5.07 -14.81 -0.54
N PRO A 40 4.13 -14.01 -1.05
CA PRO A 40 2.86 -13.82 -0.36
C PRO A 40 1.93 -15.00 -0.53
N LYS A 41 1.11 -15.26 0.49
CA LYS A 41 0.06 -16.27 0.43
C LYS A 41 -1.22 -15.70 -0.19
N SER A 42 -1.33 -14.37 -0.22
CA SER A 42 -2.51 -13.70 -0.77
C SER A 42 -2.27 -13.30 -2.22
N THR A 43 -3.36 -12.93 -2.89
CA THR A 43 -3.31 -12.52 -4.29
C THR A 43 -2.58 -11.19 -4.48
N TRP A 44 -2.01 -11.05 -5.66
CA TRP A 44 -1.41 -9.81 -6.11
C TRP A 44 -2.48 -8.86 -6.65
N ALA A 45 -2.17 -7.58 -6.74
CA ALA A 45 -3.09 -6.60 -7.31
C ALA A 45 -3.14 -6.79 -8.84
N ASP A 46 -4.23 -7.34 -9.35
CA ASP A 46 -4.39 -7.65 -10.77
C ASP A 46 -5.86 -7.55 -11.14
N PHE A 47 -6.55 -6.54 -10.59
CA PHE A 47 -7.99 -6.41 -10.76
C PHE A 47 -8.42 -5.05 -11.35
N VAL A 48 -7.51 -4.09 -11.44
CA VAL A 48 -7.85 -2.73 -11.89
C VAL A 48 -8.30 -2.70 -13.35
N PHE A 49 -7.72 -3.54 -14.19
CA PHE A 49 -8.06 -3.59 -15.61
C PHE A 49 -9.25 -4.49 -15.92
N SER A 50 -9.85 -5.08 -14.89
CA SER A 50 -11.07 -5.87 -15.04
C SER A 50 -12.21 -4.96 -15.50
N ARG A 51 -13.11 -5.51 -16.32
CA ARG A 51 -14.30 -4.76 -16.80
C ARG A 51 -15.19 -4.29 -15.66
N ASN A 52 -15.20 -5.03 -14.55
CA ASN A 52 -16.07 -4.76 -13.43
C ASN A 52 -15.43 -3.81 -12.40
N TYR A 53 -14.21 -3.36 -12.66
CA TYR A 53 -13.53 -2.48 -11.72
C TYR A 53 -14.19 -1.10 -11.72
N ASN A 54 -14.54 -0.63 -10.54
CA ASN A 54 -15.17 0.67 -10.37
C ASN A 54 -14.11 1.74 -10.12
N LEU A 55 -13.58 2.32 -11.21
CA LEU A 55 -12.60 3.40 -11.11
C LEU A 55 -13.33 4.68 -10.70
N LYS A 56 -12.91 5.27 -9.58
CA LYS A 56 -13.54 6.50 -9.08
C LYS A 56 -13.30 7.68 -10.02
N PRO A 57 -14.31 8.53 -10.25
CA PRO A 57 -14.08 9.78 -10.96
C PRO A 57 -13.03 10.63 -10.25
N LEU A 58 -12.21 11.35 -10.99
CA LEU A 58 -11.16 12.17 -10.40
C LEU A 58 -11.70 13.23 -9.43
N LYS A 59 -12.91 13.71 -9.63
CA LYS A 59 -13.53 14.65 -8.69
C LYS A 59 -13.75 14.02 -7.31
N GLU A 60 -14.10 12.73 -7.28
CA GLU A 60 -14.25 12.04 -6.01
C GLU A 60 -12.90 11.81 -5.33
N VAL A 61 -11.87 11.52 -6.11
CA VAL A 61 -10.50 11.40 -5.59
C VAL A 61 -10.04 12.73 -5.03
N GLU A 62 -10.30 13.82 -5.74
CA GLU A 62 -9.97 15.17 -5.28
C GLU A 62 -10.64 15.50 -3.95
N SER A 63 -11.94 15.20 -3.85
CA SER A 63 -12.69 15.42 -2.61
C SER A 63 -12.16 14.59 -1.45
N PHE A 64 -11.81 13.32 -1.74
CA PHE A 64 -11.26 12.45 -0.72
C PHE A 64 -9.94 12.99 -0.18
N ILE A 65 -9.05 13.45 -1.08
CA ILE A 65 -7.76 14.01 -0.69
C ILE A 65 -7.96 15.26 0.15
N ALA A 66 -8.91 16.13 -0.24
CA ALA A 66 -9.19 17.35 0.49
C ALA A 66 -9.67 17.08 1.93
N GLU A 67 -10.44 16.01 2.12
CA GLU A 67 -10.96 15.65 3.44
C GLU A 67 -9.99 14.84 4.27
N ASN A 68 -9.21 13.93 3.65
CA ASN A 68 -8.44 12.93 4.37
C ASN A 68 -6.93 13.12 4.27
N GLU A 69 -6.46 13.97 3.38
CA GLU A 69 -5.04 14.28 3.18
C GLU A 69 -4.16 13.08 2.81
N HIS A 70 -4.78 12.03 2.26
CA HIS A 70 -4.06 10.90 1.67
C HIS A 70 -4.92 10.28 0.57
N LEU A 71 -4.33 9.39 -0.23
CA LEU A 71 -5.04 8.71 -1.32
C LEU A 71 -6.01 7.67 -0.78
N PRO A 72 -7.13 7.43 -1.50
CA PRO A 72 -8.03 6.32 -1.14
C PRO A 72 -7.26 5.00 -1.13
N ASP A 73 -7.62 4.11 -0.21
CA ASP A 73 -7.03 2.78 -0.02
C ASP A 73 -5.59 2.78 0.49
N VAL A 74 -4.98 3.94 0.67
CA VAL A 74 -3.63 4.08 1.20
C VAL A 74 -3.74 4.49 2.66
N PRO A 75 -3.02 3.84 3.59
CA PRO A 75 -3.10 4.22 4.99
C PRO A 75 -2.58 5.63 5.23
N SER A 76 -3.16 6.33 6.20
CA SER A 76 -2.72 7.65 6.59
C SER A 76 -1.38 7.58 7.33
N ALA A 77 -0.68 8.72 7.41
CA ALA A 77 0.57 8.81 8.18
C ALA A 77 0.35 8.42 9.63
N ALA A 78 -0.78 8.81 10.22
CA ALA A 78 -1.10 8.46 11.60
C ALA A 78 -1.27 6.95 11.79
N GLN A 79 -1.95 6.29 10.85
CA GLN A 79 -2.12 4.84 10.90
C GLN A 79 -0.79 4.11 10.78
N VAL A 80 0.08 4.57 9.87
CA VAL A 80 1.41 3.98 9.68
C VAL A 80 2.27 4.17 10.94
N ALA A 81 2.20 5.36 11.55
CA ALA A 81 2.97 5.64 12.76
C ALA A 81 2.54 4.75 13.93
N GLU A 82 1.24 4.46 14.03
CA GLU A 82 0.71 3.66 15.13
C GLU A 82 0.90 2.15 14.92
N GLU A 83 0.63 1.68 13.70
CA GLU A 83 0.56 0.24 13.43
C GLU A 83 1.67 -0.31 12.55
N GLY A 84 2.47 0.58 11.93
CA GLY A 84 3.38 0.15 10.88
C GLY A 84 2.60 -0.24 9.64
N TYR A 85 3.27 -0.89 8.69
CA TYR A 85 2.60 -1.40 7.50
C TYR A 85 3.35 -2.61 6.95
N SER A 86 2.61 -3.48 6.30
CA SER A 86 3.18 -4.62 5.60
C SER A 86 3.76 -4.16 4.26
N GLN A 87 5.01 -4.52 3.98
CA GLN A 87 5.64 -4.19 2.70
C GLN A 87 4.88 -4.80 1.53
N HIS A 88 4.41 -6.04 1.70
CA HIS A 88 3.61 -6.70 0.65
C HIS A 88 2.30 -5.95 0.39
N ASP A 89 1.58 -5.60 1.46
CA ASP A 89 0.31 -4.89 1.31
C ASP A 89 0.53 -3.52 0.67
N MET A 90 1.59 -2.83 1.06
CA MET A 90 1.91 -1.52 0.48
C MET A 90 2.26 -1.65 -1.01
N ASN A 91 3.08 -2.65 -1.38
CA ASN A 91 3.42 -2.88 -2.78
C ASN A 91 2.18 -3.15 -3.63
N LYS A 92 1.26 -3.94 -3.09
CA LYS A 92 -0.01 -4.24 -3.74
C LYS A 92 -0.84 -2.98 -3.98
N VAL A 93 -0.96 -2.14 -2.96
CA VAL A 93 -1.72 -0.89 -3.06
C VAL A 93 -1.04 0.09 -4.03
N LEU A 94 0.28 0.20 -3.97
CA LEU A 94 1.01 1.09 -4.88
C LEU A 94 0.84 0.66 -6.34
N LEU A 95 0.90 -0.65 -6.61
CA LEU A 95 0.67 -1.15 -7.96
C LEU A 95 -0.76 -0.84 -8.42
N GLN A 96 -1.74 -1.03 -7.55
CA GLN A 96 -3.13 -0.67 -7.83
C GLN A 96 -3.22 0.81 -8.23
N LYS A 97 -2.56 1.70 -7.49
CA LYS A 97 -2.60 3.14 -7.79
C LYS A 97 -1.92 3.47 -9.10
N ILE A 98 -0.81 2.80 -9.43
CA ILE A 98 -0.16 2.98 -10.72
C ILE A 98 -1.09 2.57 -11.85
N GLU A 99 -1.79 1.47 -11.71
CA GLU A 99 -2.74 0.99 -12.72
C GLU A 99 -3.93 1.94 -12.86
N GLU A 100 -4.45 2.46 -11.74
CA GLU A 100 -5.51 3.46 -11.78
C GLU A 100 -5.05 4.74 -12.49
N LEU A 101 -3.83 5.20 -12.16
CA LEU A 101 -3.26 6.37 -12.82
C LEU A 101 -3.13 6.16 -14.31
N THR A 102 -2.74 4.97 -14.74
CA THR A 102 -2.63 4.61 -16.13
C THR A 102 -3.98 4.75 -16.84
N LEU A 103 -5.05 4.27 -16.23
CA LEU A 103 -6.40 4.39 -16.78
C LEU A 103 -6.84 5.86 -16.90
N TYR A 104 -6.55 6.68 -15.88
CA TYR A 104 -6.88 8.10 -15.93
C TYR A 104 -6.14 8.81 -17.08
N ILE A 105 -4.86 8.48 -17.24
CA ILE A 105 -4.03 9.07 -18.31
C ILE A 105 -4.56 8.67 -19.69
N ILE A 106 -4.92 7.40 -19.88
CA ILE A 106 -5.50 6.92 -21.14
C ILE A 106 -6.79 7.69 -21.46
N LYS A 107 -7.66 7.85 -20.46
CA LYS A 107 -8.91 8.58 -20.63
C LYS A 107 -8.63 10.05 -21.02
N GLN A 108 -7.69 10.68 -20.32
CA GLN A 108 -7.32 12.07 -20.62
C GLN A 108 -6.72 12.20 -22.00
N GLN A 109 -5.92 11.23 -22.44
CA GLN A 109 -5.35 11.23 -23.78
C GLN A 109 -6.45 11.20 -24.83
N LYS A 110 -7.46 10.37 -24.64
CA LYS A 110 -8.60 10.31 -25.57
C LYS A 110 -9.38 11.63 -25.61
N GLU A 111 -9.56 12.26 -24.45
CA GLU A 111 -10.24 13.55 -24.37
C GLU A 111 -9.44 14.66 -25.04
N ILE A 112 -8.11 14.63 -24.89
CA ILE A 112 -7.24 15.59 -25.55
C ILE A 112 -7.32 15.43 -27.06
N GLU A 113 -7.29 14.20 -27.59
CA GLU A 113 -7.41 13.92 -29.01
C GLU A 113 -8.76 14.41 -29.55
N GLU A 114 -9.83 14.20 -28.77
CA GLU A 114 -11.15 14.68 -29.15
C GLU A 114 -11.19 16.21 -29.22
N LEU A 115 -10.57 16.90 -28.26
CA LEU A 115 -10.50 18.37 -28.26
C LEU A 115 -9.70 18.89 -29.43
N LYS A 116 -8.65 18.19 -29.85
CA LYS A 116 -7.83 18.59 -30.99
C LYS A 116 -8.58 18.49 -32.33
N ARG A 117 -9.60 17.64 -32.40
CA ARG A 117 -10.40 17.47 -33.63
C ARG A 117 -11.42 18.59 -33.83
N ARG A 118 -11.70 19.36 -32.77
CA ARG A 118 -12.71 20.44 -32.82
C ARG A 118 -12.17 21.74 -33.43
#